data_fcf455e5eabff35b64fbc452b09d5605
#
_entry.id   fcf455e5eabff35b64fbc452b09d5605
#
_cell.length_a   1.000
_cell.length_b   1.000
_cell.length_c   1.000
_cell.angle_alpha   90.00
_cell.angle_beta   90.00
_cell.angle_gamma   90.00
#
_symmetry.space_group_name_H-M   'P 1'
#
loop_
_entity.id
_entity.type
_entity.pdbx_description
1 polymer ?
#
loop_
_entity_poly.entity_id
_entity_poly.type
_entity_poly.pdbx_seq_one_letter_code
_entity_poly.pdbx_strand_id
1 'polypeptide(L)'
;SQAEKYFTSINEESPWERPSLKYFDKSYPIPRDTAWYGEKSYVYSGVRNKPNQMTESLIELRKITEEKCSYNFNSLLINRYLDGNDKVSWHADDEAELENCNIIASISLGAGRDFRIRKKENFRNPEDKTIKIFLEPGSLLIMKAPLQKFWEHEIPKRTNVGARLNLTFRNVS
;
A
#
# COMPACT_ATOMS: atom_id res chain seq x y z
N SER A 1 -15.28 -6.52 -15.33
CA SER A 1 -14.58 -5.22 -15.53
C SER A 1 -13.09 -5.45 -15.72
N GLN A 2 -12.37 -4.44 -16.21
CA GLN A 2 -10.90 -4.52 -16.34
C GLN A 2 -10.23 -4.62 -14.96
N ALA A 3 -10.75 -3.93 -13.95
CA ALA A 3 -10.27 -4.02 -12.58
C ALA A 3 -10.38 -5.45 -12.00
N GLU A 4 -11.43 -6.19 -12.32
CA GLU A 4 -11.59 -7.59 -11.90
C GLU A 4 -10.57 -8.51 -12.59
N LYS A 5 -10.28 -8.28 -13.86
CA LYS A 5 -9.24 -9.05 -14.59
C LYS A 5 -7.87 -8.85 -13.93
N TYR A 6 -7.49 -7.61 -13.65
CA TYR A 6 -6.24 -7.31 -12.93
C TYR A 6 -6.23 -7.92 -11.51
N PHE A 7 -7.36 -7.83 -10.79
CA PHE A 7 -7.46 -8.45 -9.48
C PHE A 7 -7.17 -9.94 -9.54
N THR A 8 -7.82 -10.68 -10.45
CA THR A 8 -7.67 -12.13 -10.60
C THR A 8 -6.23 -12.50 -10.95
N SER A 9 -5.69 -11.92 -12.03
CA SER A 9 -4.32 -12.20 -12.49
C SER A 9 -3.28 -11.92 -11.40
N ILE A 10 -3.31 -10.74 -10.79
CA ILE A 10 -2.33 -10.36 -9.77
C ILE A 10 -2.48 -11.20 -8.49
N ASN A 11 -3.71 -11.53 -8.09
CA ASN A 11 -3.95 -12.36 -6.92
C ASN A 11 -3.41 -13.78 -7.10
N GLU A 12 -3.47 -14.34 -8.31
CA GLU A 12 -2.99 -15.68 -8.63
C GLU A 12 -1.47 -15.74 -8.87
N GLU A 13 -0.91 -14.71 -9.51
CA GLU A 13 0.49 -14.70 -9.94
C GLU A 13 1.48 -14.19 -8.86
N SER A 14 1.01 -13.44 -7.86
CA SER A 14 1.91 -12.81 -6.89
C SER A 14 2.45 -13.81 -5.86
N PRO A 15 3.76 -13.74 -5.55
CA PRO A 15 4.40 -14.58 -4.53
C PRO A 15 4.11 -14.03 -3.14
N TRP A 16 2.94 -14.33 -2.61
CA TRP A 16 2.47 -13.80 -1.34
C TRP A 16 3.28 -14.29 -0.15
N GLU A 17 3.66 -13.37 0.71
CA GLU A 17 4.28 -13.62 2.01
C GLU A 17 3.47 -12.95 3.11
N ARG A 18 3.37 -13.59 4.29
CA ARG A 18 2.81 -12.98 5.50
C ARG A 18 3.92 -12.82 6.54
N PRO A 19 4.67 -11.72 6.52
CA PRO A 19 5.76 -11.48 7.46
C PRO A 19 5.25 -11.43 8.91
N SER A 20 6.15 -11.71 9.84
CA SER A 20 5.87 -11.60 11.26
C SER A 20 6.75 -10.54 11.89
N LEU A 21 6.17 -9.73 12.77
CA LEU A 21 6.89 -8.81 13.62
C LEU A 21 7.24 -9.51 14.93
N LYS A 22 8.50 -9.41 15.33
CA LYS A 22 8.94 -9.88 16.64
C LYS A 22 8.74 -8.75 17.66
N TYR A 23 8.05 -9.06 18.73
CA TYR A 23 7.89 -8.18 19.87
C TYR A 23 8.27 -8.96 21.14
N PHE A 24 9.41 -8.61 21.76
CA PHE A 24 10.09 -9.43 22.77
C PHE A 24 10.29 -10.86 22.24
N ASP A 25 9.94 -11.88 22.99
CA ASP A 25 10.10 -13.31 22.63
C ASP A 25 8.95 -13.88 21.79
N LYS A 26 7.99 -13.04 21.38
CA LYS A 26 6.81 -13.46 20.61
C LYS A 26 6.85 -12.95 19.18
N SER A 27 6.37 -13.77 18.27
CA SER A 27 6.23 -13.43 16.84
C SER A 27 4.74 -13.31 16.51
N TYR A 28 4.37 -12.20 15.88
CA TYR A 28 2.99 -11.90 15.47
C TYR A 28 2.95 -11.69 13.96
N PRO A 29 2.17 -12.47 13.21
CA PRO A 29 2.00 -12.23 11.78
C PRO A 29 1.36 -10.86 11.56
N ILE A 30 1.84 -10.12 10.58
CA ILE A 30 1.17 -8.88 10.17
C ILE A 30 -0.20 -9.23 9.58
N PRO A 31 -1.25 -8.41 9.82
CA PRO A 31 -2.60 -8.72 9.40
C PRO A 31 -2.84 -8.36 7.92
N ARG A 32 -2.02 -8.89 7.03
CA ARG A 32 -2.12 -8.85 5.58
C ARG A 32 -0.99 -9.64 4.94
N ASP A 33 -1.18 -10.06 3.69
CA ASP A 33 -0.09 -10.61 2.88
C ASP A 33 0.58 -9.48 2.10
N THR A 34 1.84 -9.68 1.71
CA THR A 34 2.62 -8.72 0.93
C THR A 34 3.35 -9.38 -0.22
N ALA A 35 3.59 -8.62 -1.28
CA ALA A 35 4.49 -8.96 -2.37
C ALA A 35 5.27 -7.71 -2.79
N TRP A 36 6.58 -7.84 -2.96
CA TRP A 36 7.48 -6.75 -3.33
C TRP A 36 8.04 -6.95 -4.73
N TYR A 37 7.99 -5.88 -5.54
CA TYR A 37 8.52 -5.83 -6.89
C TYR A 37 9.38 -4.58 -7.07
N GLY A 38 10.47 -4.69 -7.82
CA GLY A 38 11.30 -3.53 -8.12
C GLY A 38 12.72 -3.90 -8.47
N GLU A 39 13.56 -2.89 -8.62
CA GLU A 39 14.97 -3.06 -8.97
C GLU A 39 15.87 -3.19 -7.73
N LYS A 40 15.38 -2.74 -6.56
CA LYS A 40 16.15 -2.73 -5.30
C LYS A 40 15.43 -3.50 -4.21
N SER A 41 16.22 -4.07 -3.29
CA SER A 41 15.69 -4.59 -2.03
C SER A 41 15.15 -3.44 -1.17
N TYR A 42 14.05 -3.69 -0.48
CA TYR A 42 13.40 -2.72 0.38
C TYR A 42 13.21 -3.27 1.79
N VAL A 43 13.48 -2.45 2.80
CA VAL A 43 13.25 -2.80 4.20
C VAL A 43 11.92 -2.21 4.65
N TYR A 44 10.96 -3.07 4.93
CA TYR A 44 9.67 -2.68 5.47
C TYR A 44 9.43 -3.37 6.81
N SER A 45 9.11 -2.60 7.83
CA SER A 45 8.94 -3.12 9.21
C SER A 45 10.11 -3.97 9.70
N GLY A 46 11.36 -3.62 9.32
CA GLY A 46 12.58 -4.35 9.72
C GLY A 46 12.85 -5.63 8.92
N VAL A 47 12.02 -5.98 7.95
CA VAL A 47 12.22 -7.15 7.07
C VAL A 47 12.72 -6.71 5.70
N ARG A 48 13.83 -7.30 5.26
CA ARG A 48 14.38 -7.06 3.91
C ARG A 48 13.62 -7.91 2.91
N ASN A 49 12.90 -7.25 2.01
CA ASN A 49 12.19 -7.88 0.90
C ASN A 49 13.09 -7.89 -0.34
N LYS A 50 13.33 -9.08 -0.92
CA LYS A 50 13.96 -9.20 -2.23
C LYS A 50 12.94 -8.87 -3.32
N PRO A 51 13.30 -8.08 -4.33
CA PRO A 51 12.38 -7.74 -5.38
C PRO A 51 12.07 -8.95 -6.28
N ASN A 52 10.80 -9.11 -6.61
CA ASN A 52 10.34 -10.00 -7.66
C ASN A 52 10.29 -9.26 -9.00
N GLN A 53 10.34 -9.98 -10.11
CA GLN A 53 10.09 -9.39 -11.42
C GLN A 53 8.60 -9.11 -11.60
N MET A 54 8.27 -7.94 -12.17
CA MET A 54 6.88 -7.60 -12.47
C MET A 54 6.33 -8.48 -13.57
N THR A 55 5.09 -8.96 -13.38
CA THR A 55 4.31 -9.66 -14.42
C THR A 55 3.82 -8.69 -15.48
N GLU A 56 3.30 -9.19 -16.61
CA GLU A 56 2.75 -8.34 -17.68
C GLU A 56 1.65 -7.41 -17.16
N SER A 57 0.73 -7.94 -16.34
CA SER A 57 -0.34 -7.14 -15.71
C SER A 57 0.18 -5.99 -14.86
N LEU A 58 1.26 -6.24 -14.10
CA LEU A 58 1.89 -5.22 -13.25
C LEU A 58 2.64 -4.16 -14.09
N ILE A 59 3.29 -4.58 -15.17
CA ILE A 59 3.97 -3.66 -16.10
C ILE A 59 2.95 -2.74 -16.78
N GLU A 60 1.81 -3.29 -17.22
CA GLU A 60 0.72 -2.51 -17.83
C GLU A 60 0.15 -1.49 -16.83
N LEU A 61 -0.20 -1.92 -15.61
CA LEU A 61 -0.70 -1.02 -14.56
C LEU A 61 0.33 0.04 -14.17
N ARG A 62 1.62 -0.29 -14.13
CA ARG A 62 2.68 0.67 -13.89
C ARG A 62 2.68 1.77 -14.95
N LYS A 63 2.63 1.41 -16.24
CA LYS A 63 2.60 2.38 -17.35
C LYS A 63 1.39 3.32 -17.25
N ILE A 64 0.19 2.75 -17.05
CA ILE A 64 -1.04 3.55 -16.88
C ILE A 64 -0.90 4.51 -15.68
N THR A 65 -0.34 4.04 -14.58
CA THR A 65 -0.15 4.86 -13.37
C THR A 65 0.86 5.98 -13.60
N GLU A 66 1.99 5.67 -14.24
CA GLU A 66 3.03 6.65 -14.58
C GLU A 66 2.49 7.77 -15.50
N GLU A 67 1.68 7.40 -16.50
CA GLU A 67 1.00 8.38 -17.38
C GLU A 67 0.05 9.29 -16.58
N LYS A 68 -0.78 8.70 -15.69
CA LYS A 68 -1.73 9.46 -14.86
C LYS A 68 -1.05 10.39 -13.86
N CYS A 69 0.09 9.99 -13.33
CA CYS A 69 0.85 10.75 -12.34
C CYS A 69 1.85 11.71 -12.97
N SER A 70 2.17 11.57 -14.26
CA SER A 70 3.33 12.21 -14.93
C SER A 70 4.62 12.01 -14.12
N TYR A 71 4.82 10.79 -13.63
CA TYR A 71 5.91 10.43 -12.72
C TYR A 71 6.29 8.95 -12.87
N ASN A 72 7.60 8.66 -12.88
CA ASN A 72 8.10 7.29 -13.03
C ASN A 72 8.25 6.61 -11.66
N PHE A 73 7.97 5.32 -11.63
CA PHE A 73 8.12 4.48 -10.44
C PHE A 73 9.10 3.34 -10.70
N ASN A 74 9.97 3.02 -9.73
CA ASN A 74 10.92 1.91 -9.82
C ASN A 74 10.57 0.72 -8.94
N SER A 75 9.51 0.82 -8.16
CA SER A 75 9.13 -0.20 -7.18
C SER A 75 7.63 -0.25 -6.93
N LEU A 76 7.18 -1.40 -6.45
CA LEU A 76 5.79 -1.68 -6.15
C LEU A 76 5.69 -2.58 -4.92
N LEU A 77 4.98 -2.12 -3.90
CA LEU A 77 4.52 -2.94 -2.79
C LEU A 77 3.04 -3.28 -3.00
N ILE A 78 2.71 -4.56 -2.99
CA ILE A 78 1.31 -5.00 -3.00
C ILE A 78 0.96 -5.52 -1.60
N ASN A 79 -0.13 -5.00 -1.03
CA ASN A 79 -0.76 -5.55 0.16
C ASN A 79 -2.04 -6.29 -0.24
N ARG A 80 -2.20 -7.54 0.25
CA ARG A 80 -3.42 -8.31 0.11
C ARG A 80 -4.12 -8.43 1.46
N TYR A 81 -5.33 -7.94 1.51
CA TYR A 81 -6.26 -8.10 2.62
C TYR A 81 -7.22 -9.22 2.24
N LEU A 82 -7.14 -10.37 2.90
CA LEU A 82 -7.96 -11.55 2.56
C LEU A 82 -9.44 -11.33 2.84
N ASP A 83 -9.71 -10.58 3.90
CA ASP A 83 -11.07 -10.20 4.32
C ASP A 83 -11.04 -8.93 5.16
N GLY A 84 -12.15 -8.63 5.84
CA GLY A 84 -12.28 -7.45 6.68
C GLY A 84 -11.50 -7.49 8.00
N ASN A 85 -10.92 -8.62 8.41
CA ASN A 85 -10.06 -8.70 9.60
C ASN A 85 -8.65 -8.19 9.31
N ASP A 86 -8.17 -8.36 8.08
CA ASP A 86 -6.89 -7.81 7.65
C ASP A 86 -6.96 -6.28 7.60
N LYS A 87 -5.87 -5.65 8.04
CA LYS A 87 -5.77 -4.20 8.21
C LYS A 87 -4.34 -3.70 8.05
N VAL A 88 -4.18 -2.39 7.98
CA VAL A 88 -2.94 -1.68 8.32
C VAL A 88 -3.28 -0.56 9.30
N SER A 89 -2.56 -0.54 10.42
CA SER A 89 -2.74 0.47 11.47
C SER A 89 -2.17 1.83 11.04
N TRP A 90 -2.40 2.87 11.84
CA TRP A 90 -1.88 4.21 11.62
C TRP A 90 -0.38 4.21 11.37
N HIS A 91 0.05 4.73 10.22
CA HIS A 91 1.44 4.84 9.79
C HIS A 91 1.59 5.95 8.73
N ALA A 92 2.82 6.30 8.45
CA ALA A 92 3.21 7.05 7.26
C ALA A 92 4.22 6.22 6.47
N ASP A 93 4.29 6.43 5.17
CA ASP A 93 5.32 5.86 4.29
C ASP A 93 6.52 6.82 4.30
N ASP A 94 7.26 6.83 5.41
CA ASP A 94 8.37 7.76 5.69
C ASP A 94 9.70 7.06 5.97
N GLU A 95 9.86 5.85 5.45
CA GLU A 95 11.11 5.11 5.51
C GLU A 95 12.22 5.85 4.75
N ALA A 96 13.49 5.69 5.21
CA ALA A 96 14.64 6.39 4.65
C ALA A 96 14.79 6.20 3.13
N GLU A 97 14.46 5.01 2.63
CA GLU A 97 14.50 4.69 1.20
C GLU A 97 13.47 5.48 0.38
N LEU A 98 12.47 6.08 1.03
CA LEU A 98 11.43 6.90 0.42
C LEU A 98 11.65 8.41 0.61
N GLU A 99 12.77 8.84 1.21
CA GLU A 99 13.04 10.25 1.51
C GLU A 99 12.92 11.15 0.26
N ASN A 100 13.29 10.65 -0.90
CA ASN A 100 13.21 11.35 -2.18
C ASN A 100 11.97 11.00 -3.00
N CYS A 101 11.02 10.25 -2.43
CA CYS A 101 9.80 9.84 -3.12
C CYS A 101 8.75 10.96 -3.07
N ASN A 102 8.64 11.73 -4.16
CA ASN A 102 7.72 12.88 -4.23
C ASN A 102 6.25 12.48 -4.41
N ILE A 103 5.99 11.30 -4.95
CA ILE A 103 4.65 10.78 -5.25
C ILE A 103 4.61 9.30 -4.91
N ILE A 104 3.59 8.90 -4.15
CA ILE A 104 3.19 7.52 -3.95
C ILE A 104 1.82 7.35 -4.61
N ALA A 105 1.71 6.40 -5.52
CA ALA A 105 0.48 6.12 -6.23
C ALA A 105 -0.10 4.76 -5.79
N SER A 106 -1.35 4.76 -5.34
CA SER A 106 -2.01 3.60 -4.75
C SER A 106 -3.25 3.21 -5.55
N ILE A 107 -3.24 2.02 -6.17
CA ILE A 107 -4.39 1.43 -6.86
C ILE A 107 -5.09 0.44 -5.95
N SER A 108 -6.42 0.50 -5.89
CA SER A 108 -7.27 -0.44 -5.17
C SER A 108 -7.97 -1.39 -6.14
N LEU A 109 -7.87 -2.71 -5.91
CA LEU A 109 -8.57 -3.74 -6.67
C LEU A 109 -9.32 -4.67 -5.71
N GLY A 110 -10.41 -5.28 -6.17
CA GLY A 110 -11.25 -6.16 -5.34
C GLY A 110 -12.20 -5.37 -4.43
N ALA A 111 -12.35 -5.75 -3.17
CA ALA A 111 -13.31 -5.10 -2.27
C ALA A 111 -12.92 -3.66 -1.91
N GLY A 112 -13.91 -2.76 -1.87
CA GLY A 112 -13.70 -1.39 -1.41
C GLY A 112 -13.41 -1.32 0.10
N ARG A 113 -12.53 -0.41 0.51
CA ARG A 113 -12.17 -0.17 1.92
C ARG A 113 -12.11 1.31 2.23
N ASP A 114 -12.37 1.64 3.48
CA ASP A 114 -12.13 2.99 3.98
C ASP A 114 -10.62 3.22 4.14
N PHE A 115 -10.14 4.33 3.61
CA PHE A 115 -8.83 4.92 3.88
C PHE A 115 -9.05 6.08 4.84
N ARG A 116 -8.44 6.01 6.00
CA ARG A 116 -8.55 7.06 7.01
C ARG A 116 -7.23 7.78 7.11
N ILE A 117 -7.30 9.11 7.18
CA ILE A 117 -6.12 9.97 7.27
C ILE A 117 -6.34 11.01 8.37
N ARG A 118 -5.29 11.27 9.14
CA ARG A 118 -5.26 12.29 10.18
C ARG A 118 -3.87 12.91 10.30
N LYS A 119 -3.76 14.10 10.85
CA LYS A 119 -2.47 14.67 11.19
C LYS A 119 -1.75 13.81 12.23
N LYS A 120 -0.43 13.68 12.11
CA LYS A 120 0.41 13.07 13.14
C LYS A 120 0.26 13.85 14.45
N GLU A 121 0.44 13.19 15.58
CA GLU A 121 0.19 13.75 16.91
C GLU A 121 0.86 15.12 17.12
N ASN A 122 2.13 15.26 16.72
CA ASN A 122 2.91 16.49 16.86
C ASN A 122 2.38 17.68 16.02
N PHE A 123 1.49 17.44 15.07
CA PHE A 123 0.91 18.46 14.17
C PHE A 123 -0.61 18.60 14.33
N ARG A 124 -1.21 17.84 15.27
CA ARG A 124 -2.65 17.77 15.46
C ARG A 124 -3.10 18.81 16.47
N ASN A 125 -4.14 19.57 16.10
CA ASN A 125 -4.90 20.40 17.02
C ASN A 125 -6.15 19.64 17.52
N PRO A 126 -6.73 20.01 18.68
CA PRO A 126 -7.93 19.35 19.21
C PRO A 126 -9.14 19.32 18.24
N GLU A 127 -9.21 20.30 17.35
CA GLU A 127 -10.31 20.44 16.38
C GLU A 127 -10.06 19.62 15.07
N ASP A 128 -8.85 19.12 14.87
CA ASP A 128 -8.51 18.36 13.66
C ASP A 128 -9.26 17.01 13.64
N LYS A 129 -10.01 16.79 12.57
CA LYS A 129 -10.80 15.58 12.38
C LYS A 129 -10.07 14.58 11.51
N THR A 130 -10.35 13.30 11.75
CA THR A 130 -9.97 12.23 10.84
C THR A 130 -10.80 12.34 9.56
N ILE A 131 -10.12 12.37 8.42
CA ILE A 131 -10.75 12.34 7.09
C ILE A 131 -10.89 10.89 6.67
N LYS A 132 -12.04 10.55 6.08
CA LYS A 132 -12.33 9.22 5.57
C LYS A 132 -12.60 9.31 4.07
N ILE A 133 -11.89 8.48 3.30
CA ILE A 133 -12.05 8.34 1.84
C ILE A 133 -12.38 6.88 1.56
N PHE A 134 -13.47 6.61 0.87
CA PHE A 134 -13.77 5.25 0.43
C PHE A 134 -13.02 4.95 -0.87
N LEU A 135 -12.16 3.94 -0.83
CA LEU A 135 -11.38 3.49 -1.99
C LEU A 135 -12.15 2.39 -2.71
N GLU A 136 -12.80 2.75 -3.79
CA GLU A 136 -13.54 1.82 -4.65
C GLU A 136 -12.59 0.93 -5.48
N PRO A 137 -13.06 -0.22 -5.98
CA PRO A 137 -12.33 -1.02 -6.96
C PRO A 137 -11.96 -0.22 -8.19
N GLY A 138 -10.68 -0.27 -8.60
CA GLY A 138 -10.14 0.48 -9.74
C GLY A 138 -9.78 1.94 -9.42
N SER A 139 -9.93 2.41 -8.18
CA SER A 139 -9.55 3.78 -7.81
C SER A 139 -8.03 3.94 -7.73
N LEU A 140 -7.55 5.13 -8.10
CA LEU A 140 -6.18 5.59 -7.96
C LEU A 140 -6.12 6.72 -6.93
N LEU A 141 -5.39 6.51 -5.84
CA LEU A 141 -5.07 7.53 -4.84
C LEU A 141 -3.63 7.99 -5.03
N ILE A 142 -3.43 9.30 -5.20
CA ILE A 142 -2.11 9.92 -5.34
C ILE A 142 -1.78 10.67 -4.06
N MET A 143 -0.72 10.25 -3.38
CA MET A 143 -0.20 10.88 -2.17
C MET A 143 1.09 11.63 -2.50
N LYS A 144 1.09 12.95 -2.31
CA LYS A 144 2.27 13.80 -2.55
C LYS A 144 3.13 13.91 -1.30
N ALA A 145 4.44 14.17 -1.48
CA ALA A 145 5.46 14.15 -0.42
C ALA A 145 5.08 14.84 0.92
N PRO A 146 4.48 16.03 0.97
CA PRO A 146 4.14 16.66 2.25
C PRO A 146 3.18 15.84 3.12
N LEU A 147 2.39 14.94 2.51
CA LEU A 147 1.44 14.12 3.23
C LEU A 147 2.16 13.20 4.22
N GLN A 148 3.22 12.51 3.79
CA GLN A 148 3.93 11.55 4.64
C GLN A 148 4.64 12.22 5.82
N LYS A 149 5.01 13.48 5.68
CA LYS A 149 5.66 14.26 6.73
C LYS A 149 4.71 14.64 7.87
N PHE A 150 3.50 15.08 7.53
CA PHE A 150 2.57 15.68 8.49
C PHE A 150 1.37 14.82 8.85
N TRP A 151 1.09 13.78 8.03
CA TRP A 151 -0.09 12.95 8.16
C TRP A 151 0.26 11.49 8.30
N GLU A 152 -0.63 10.74 8.92
CA GLU A 152 -0.63 9.29 9.00
C GLU A 152 -1.96 8.76 8.49
N HIS A 153 -1.95 7.52 8.02
CA HIS A 153 -3.13 6.89 7.44
C HIS A 153 -3.25 5.42 7.86
N GLU A 154 -4.45 4.89 7.72
CA GLU A 154 -4.76 3.49 8.03
C GLU A 154 -5.83 2.91 7.10
N ILE A 155 -5.86 1.58 7.00
CA ILE A 155 -6.99 0.80 6.51
C ILE A 155 -7.55 0.04 7.71
N PRO A 156 -8.66 0.48 8.32
CA PRO A 156 -9.22 -0.18 9.50
C PRO A 156 -9.91 -1.49 9.14
N LYS A 157 -10.17 -2.34 10.14
CA LYS A 157 -11.04 -3.51 9.97
C LYS A 157 -12.43 -3.10 9.47
N ARG A 158 -13.06 -4.00 8.72
CA ARG A 158 -14.42 -3.84 8.22
C ARG A 158 -15.12 -5.20 8.15
N THR A 159 -16.35 -5.26 8.62
CA THR A 159 -17.17 -6.49 8.54
C THR A 159 -17.70 -6.71 7.13
N ASN A 160 -17.95 -7.96 6.77
CA ASN A 160 -18.65 -8.37 5.55
C ASN A 160 -18.04 -7.81 4.26
N VAL A 161 -16.72 -7.85 4.13
CA VAL A 161 -16.02 -7.49 2.90
C VAL A 161 -15.13 -8.63 2.43
N GLY A 162 -14.99 -8.75 1.10
CA GLY A 162 -14.11 -9.71 0.45
C GLY A 162 -12.65 -9.25 0.38
N ALA A 163 -11.88 -9.97 -0.41
CA ALA A 163 -10.46 -9.69 -0.61
C ALA A 163 -10.22 -8.37 -1.37
N ARG A 164 -9.14 -7.69 -0.98
CA ARG A 164 -8.66 -6.45 -1.62
C ARG A 164 -7.17 -6.53 -1.86
N LEU A 165 -6.74 -6.07 -3.02
CA LEU A 165 -5.36 -5.77 -3.33
C LEU A 165 -5.14 -4.26 -3.32
N ASN A 166 -4.03 -3.83 -2.74
CA ASN A 166 -3.55 -2.47 -2.78
C ASN A 166 -2.16 -2.44 -3.42
N LEU A 167 -2.06 -1.85 -4.60
CA LEU A 167 -0.82 -1.71 -5.35
C LEU A 167 -0.25 -0.32 -5.08
N THR A 168 0.87 -0.24 -4.37
CA THR A 168 1.50 1.03 -4.00
C THR A 168 2.79 1.20 -4.78
N PHE A 169 2.75 2.03 -5.83
CA PHE A 169 3.89 2.39 -6.66
C PHE A 169 4.72 3.50 -5.99
N ARG A 170 6.02 3.33 -5.96
CA ARG A 170 6.97 4.18 -5.25
C ARG A 170 8.26 4.37 -6.06
N ASN A 171 9.05 5.34 -5.64
CA ASN A 171 10.43 5.49 -6.10
C ASN A 171 11.38 5.34 -4.92
N VAL A 172 12.12 4.26 -4.91
CA VAL A 172 13.05 3.88 -3.84
C VAL A 172 14.46 4.28 -4.27
N SER A 173 15.18 5.01 -3.41
CA SER A 173 16.56 5.47 -3.62
C SER A 173 17.61 4.45 -3.20
#